data_9f599d53b4d6e51cd9cbdf99c04834ed
#
_entry.id   9f599d53b4d6e51cd9cbdf99c04834ed
#
_cell.length_a   1.000
_cell.length_b   1.000
_cell.length_c   1.000
_cell.angle_alpha   90.00
_cell.angle_beta   90.00
_cell.angle_gamma   90.00
#
_symmetry.space_group_name_H-M   'P 1'
#
loop_
_entity.id
_entity.type
_entity.pdbx_description
1 polymer ?
#
loop_
_entity_poly.entity_id
_entity_poly.type
_entity_poly.pdbx_seq_one_letter_code
_entity_poly.pdbx_strand_id
1 'polypeptide(L)'
;MALRPGQDEVELAAQMGRAHRQFVAGGHGVDYSDDVRPVIRQSWERSQLSGVNPESGGRLASDNSDLAEYRVAHPMSTVLPVVRKLLVEDAEDSSLLVAISDASGRLLWVEGDTQMRDHAGTIAFVEGADWSEAAVGTNAPGTALAVDHCVQIFGAEHFSRQVHRWSCAAAPVHHPVTGAILGSIDITGGSRVAAPEVLTLVRATVAAAELELRWRMQDGGLESPAQVPLLSVLGRARPTLTRNGAEIQLSPRHAEILLLLAEHSEGMGAEQLAVLLDERFLDSVTVRAELSRLRRVLGPGSVGSRPYRLQAPLRTDLDVVRESLARGDVVGALQGHPGPVLADSLAPGVVEIRERLDAEMRGAVLRSRDARLLQAWAGTVSGRDDPIIWQALAALMPTGSPAHVQARAHLDLLNRRFGISATSLQRSRS
;
A
#
# COMPACT_ATOMS: atom_id res chain seq x y z
N MET A 1 -0.37 -4.14 -36.09
CA MET A 1 -1.79 -4.07 -36.53
C MET A 1 -2.14 -5.37 -37.19
N ALA A 2 -3.25 -6.00 -36.83
CA ALA A 2 -3.69 -7.26 -37.42
C ALA A 2 -4.34 -7.03 -38.81
N LEU A 3 -5.21 -6.03 -38.91
CA LEU A 3 -5.86 -5.64 -40.16
C LEU A 3 -5.25 -4.34 -40.70
N ARG A 4 -4.92 -4.31 -42.02
CA ARG A 4 -4.45 -3.07 -42.67
C ARG A 4 -5.62 -2.33 -43.31
N PRO A 5 -5.59 -0.99 -43.40
CA PRO A 5 -6.63 -0.25 -44.09
C PRO A 5 -6.80 -0.77 -45.54
N GLY A 6 -8.04 -1.08 -45.92
CA GLY A 6 -8.38 -1.61 -47.24
C GLY A 6 -8.11 -3.10 -47.49
N GLN A 7 -7.67 -3.85 -46.49
CA GLN A 7 -7.51 -5.31 -46.57
C GLN A 7 -8.89 -5.99 -46.39
N ASP A 8 -9.14 -6.97 -47.25
CA ASP A 8 -10.36 -7.80 -47.16
C ASP A 8 -10.26 -8.73 -45.94
N GLU A 9 -11.20 -8.57 -45.02
CA GLU A 9 -11.29 -9.35 -43.79
C GLU A 9 -11.52 -10.84 -44.02
N VAL A 10 -12.37 -11.17 -45.00
CA VAL A 10 -12.70 -12.58 -45.32
C VAL A 10 -11.52 -13.30 -45.96
N GLU A 11 -10.79 -12.60 -46.82
CA GLU A 11 -9.57 -13.13 -47.46
C GLU A 11 -8.47 -13.36 -46.40
N LEU A 12 -8.26 -12.38 -45.50
CA LEU A 12 -7.29 -12.49 -44.40
C LEU A 12 -7.64 -13.66 -43.47
N ALA A 13 -8.91 -13.80 -43.09
CA ALA A 13 -9.37 -14.89 -42.23
C ALA A 13 -9.10 -16.26 -42.88
N ALA A 14 -9.39 -16.38 -44.19
CA ALA A 14 -9.12 -17.62 -44.94
C ALA A 14 -7.61 -17.92 -45.06
N GLN A 15 -6.77 -16.90 -45.28
CA GLN A 15 -5.33 -17.02 -45.34
C GLN A 15 -4.77 -17.47 -43.98
N MET A 16 -5.11 -16.81 -42.89
CA MET A 16 -4.65 -17.16 -41.53
C MET A 16 -5.13 -18.58 -41.14
N GLY A 17 -6.37 -18.96 -41.49
CA GLY A 17 -6.88 -20.29 -41.22
C GLY A 17 -6.08 -21.37 -41.97
N ARG A 18 -5.63 -21.12 -43.20
CA ARG A 18 -4.74 -22.04 -43.94
C ARG A 18 -3.36 -22.14 -43.30
N ALA A 19 -2.73 -21.00 -43.01
CA ALA A 19 -1.41 -20.94 -42.39
C ALA A 19 -1.38 -21.66 -41.02
N HIS A 20 -2.37 -21.39 -40.16
CA HIS A 20 -2.50 -22.06 -38.86
C HIS A 20 -2.63 -23.58 -38.97
N ARG A 21 -3.52 -24.09 -39.87
CA ARG A 21 -3.66 -25.55 -40.09
C ARG A 21 -2.36 -26.19 -40.53
N GLN A 22 -1.63 -25.57 -41.46
CA GLN A 22 -0.34 -26.06 -41.92
C GLN A 22 0.70 -26.07 -40.81
N PHE A 23 0.75 -25.01 -40.01
CA PHE A 23 1.69 -24.90 -38.86
C PHE A 23 1.43 -26.03 -37.85
N VAL A 24 0.18 -26.19 -37.40
CA VAL A 24 -0.20 -27.21 -36.40
C VAL A 24 -0.02 -28.65 -36.94
N ALA A 25 -0.18 -28.88 -38.23
CA ALA A 25 0.06 -30.21 -38.85
C ALA A 25 1.56 -30.58 -38.92
N GLY A 26 2.48 -29.75 -38.44
CA GLY A 26 3.91 -30.09 -38.42
C GLY A 26 4.62 -29.88 -39.74
N GLY A 27 4.17 -28.96 -40.59
CA GLY A 27 4.79 -28.57 -41.84
C GLY A 27 6.20 -28.01 -41.69
N HIS A 28 7.18 -28.87 -41.35
CA HIS A 28 8.59 -28.49 -41.33
C HIS A 28 9.03 -28.16 -42.76
N GLY A 29 9.45 -26.91 -42.98
CA GLY A 29 9.97 -26.44 -44.26
C GLY A 29 9.03 -25.54 -45.08
N VAL A 30 7.85 -25.26 -44.61
CA VAL A 30 6.99 -24.21 -45.22
C VAL A 30 7.44 -22.83 -44.73
N ASP A 31 7.81 -21.97 -45.67
CA ASP A 31 8.13 -20.59 -45.35
C ASP A 31 6.83 -19.78 -45.16
N TYR A 32 6.50 -19.49 -43.91
CA TYR A 32 5.34 -18.66 -43.57
C TYR A 32 5.68 -17.15 -43.51
N SER A 33 6.87 -16.78 -43.98
CA SER A 33 7.41 -15.39 -43.80
C SER A 33 6.52 -14.34 -44.45
N ASP A 34 5.85 -14.66 -45.55
CA ASP A 34 5.02 -13.72 -46.29
C ASP A 34 3.57 -13.68 -45.84
N ASP A 35 3.07 -14.77 -45.24
CA ASP A 35 1.66 -14.96 -44.88
C ASP A 35 1.33 -14.63 -43.41
N VAL A 36 2.29 -14.77 -42.50
CA VAL A 36 2.07 -14.65 -41.05
C VAL A 36 3.00 -13.59 -40.45
N ARG A 37 2.42 -12.65 -39.71
CA ARG A 37 3.18 -11.62 -39.02
C ARG A 37 4.29 -12.20 -38.10
N PRO A 38 5.49 -11.63 -38.06
CA PRO A 38 6.62 -12.20 -37.29
C PRO A 38 6.28 -12.43 -35.82
N VAL A 39 5.54 -11.52 -35.16
CA VAL A 39 5.11 -11.65 -33.76
C VAL A 39 4.21 -12.86 -33.53
N ILE A 40 3.33 -13.15 -34.48
CA ILE A 40 2.42 -14.31 -34.42
C ILE A 40 3.19 -15.61 -34.64
N ARG A 41 4.06 -15.67 -35.67
CA ARG A 41 4.90 -16.83 -35.93
C ARG A 41 5.75 -17.21 -34.74
N GLN A 42 6.46 -16.24 -34.15
CA GLN A 42 7.28 -16.45 -32.95
C GLN A 42 6.44 -16.93 -31.75
N SER A 43 5.23 -16.40 -31.61
CA SER A 43 4.30 -16.83 -30.57
C SER A 43 3.78 -18.26 -30.82
N TRP A 44 3.47 -18.62 -32.06
CA TRP A 44 3.12 -20.01 -32.41
C TRP A 44 4.26 -20.98 -32.11
N GLU A 45 5.50 -20.62 -32.45
CA GLU A 45 6.69 -21.41 -32.13
C GLU A 45 6.84 -21.62 -30.61
N ARG A 46 6.69 -20.59 -29.81
CA ARG A 46 6.70 -20.69 -28.34
C ARG A 46 5.56 -21.57 -27.81
N SER A 47 4.37 -21.42 -28.39
CA SER A 47 3.19 -22.23 -28.03
C SER A 47 3.41 -23.71 -28.30
N GLN A 48 4.00 -24.05 -29.45
CA GLN A 48 4.34 -25.41 -29.82
C GLN A 48 5.43 -25.99 -28.91
N LEU A 49 6.49 -25.21 -28.61
CA LEU A 49 7.56 -25.64 -27.71
C LEU A 49 7.04 -25.87 -26.28
N SER A 50 6.05 -25.10 -25.84
CA SER A 50 5.38 -25.28 -24.54
C SER A 50 4.38 -26.46 -24.52
N GLY A 51 4.20 -27.17 -25.65
CA GLY A 51 3.29 -28.30 -25.75
C GLY A 51 1.82 -27.94 -25.61
N VAL A 52 1.43 -26.72 -25.98
CA VAL A 52 0.03 -26.28 -25.93
C VAL A 52 -0.81 -27.08 -26.94
N ASN A 53 -1.96 -27.58 -26.48
CA ASN A 53 -2.91 -28.26 -27.37
C ASN A 53 -3.76 -27.21 -28.11
N PRO A 54 -3.73 -27.19 -29.47
CA PRO A 54 -4.54 -26.25 -30.25
C PRO A 54 -6.06 -26.36 -30.08
N GLU A 55 -6.53 -27.44 -29.46
CA GLU A 55 -7.95 -27.66 -29.19
C GLU A 55 -8.37 -27.22 -27.76
N SER A 56 -7.45 -26.72 -26.92
CA SER A 56 -7.75 -26.33 -25.55
C SER A 56 -8.04 -24.84 -25.44
N GLY A 57 -8.95 -24.48 -24.54
CA GLY A 57 -9.19 -23.09 -24.06
C GLY A 57 -8.37 -22.75 -22.82
N GLY A 58 -8.80 -21.71 -22.11
CA GLY A 58 -8.20 -21.29 -20.83
C GLY A 58 -8.20 -22.42 -19.79
N ARG A 59 -7.27 -22.35 -18.84
CA ARG A 59 -7.22 -23.29 -17.73
C ARG A 59 -7.77 -22.63 -16.48
N LEU A 60 -8.83 -23.23 -15.91
CA LEU A 60 -9.29 -22.83 -14.59
C LEU A 60 -8.26 -23.30 -13.55
N ALA A 61 -7.86 -22.41 -12.64
CA ALA A 61 -7.11 -22.81 -11.47
C ALA A 61 -7.95 -23.75 -10.61
N SER A 62 -7.33 -24.80 -10.06
CA SER A 62 -8.01 -25.79 -9.21
C SER A 62 -8.55 -25.20 -7.92
N ASP A 63 -8.07 -24.05 -7.49
CA ASP A 63 -8.54 -23.31 -6.33
C ASP A 63 -8.63 -21.81 -6.65
N ASN A 64 -9.85 -21.29 -6.65
CA ASN A 64 -10.17 -19.87 -6.84
C ASN A 64 -10.71 -19.21 -5.54
N SER A 65 -10.60 -19.91 -4.39
CA SER A 65 -11.12 -19.42 -3.10
C SER A 65 -10.57 -18.04 -2.73
N ASP A 66 -9.33 -17.75 -3.08
CA ASP A 66 -8.60 -16.54 -2.69
C ASP A 66 -8.63 -15.42 -3.75
N LEU A 67 -9.36 -15.63 -4.87
CA LEU A 67 -9.35 -14.66 -5.98
C LEU A 67 -9.86 -13.29 -5.57
N ALA A 68 -10.89 -13.22 -4.72
CA ALA A 68 -11.47 -11.96 -4.27
C ALA A 68 -10.47 -11.15 -3.41
N GLU A 69 -9.77 -11.82 -2.49
CA GLU A 69 -8.75 -11.21 -1.64
C GLU A 69 -7.52 -10.80 -2.49
N TYR A 70 -7.09 -11.69 -3.38
CA TYR A 70 -5.98 -11.42 -4.30
C TYR A 70 -6.23 -10.19 -5.17
N ARG A 71 -7.45 -10.04 -5.72
CA ARG A 71 -7.84 -8.86 -6.52
C ARG A 71 -7.74 -7.57 -5.72
N VAL A 72 -8.23 -7.55 -4.48
CA VAL A 72 -8.22 -6.35 -3.62
C VAL A 72 -6.78 -5.92 -3.33
N ALA A 73 -5.88 -6.87 -3.10
CA ALA A 73 -4.48 -6.60 -2.80
C ALA A 73 -3.64 -6.32 -4.07
N HIS A 74 -4.13 -6.65 -5.26
CA HIS A 74 -3.35 -6.55 -6.49
C HIS A 74 -3.31 -5.10 -7.02
N PRO A 75 -2.15 -4.58 -7.49
CA PRO A 75 -2.02 -3.21 -8.01
C PRO A 75 -3.00 -2.88 -9.15
N MET A 76 -3.39 -3.87 -9.96
CA MET A 76 -4.37 -3.71 -11.03
C MET A 76 -5.77 -3.33 -10.53
N SER A 77 -6.10 -3.50 -9.23
CA SER A 77 -7.35 -2.99 -8.65
C SER A 77 -7.46 -1.47 -8.74
N THR A 78 -6.34 -0.79 -8.66
CA THR A 78 -6.22 0.67 -8.80
C THR A 78 -6.56 1.16 -10.21
N VAL A 79 -6.27 0.33 -11.21
CA VAL A 79 -6.48 0.62 -12.63
C VAL A 79 -7.93 0.38 -13.06
N LEU A 80 -8.62 -0.52 -12.38
CA LEU A 80 -9.98 -0.95 -12.72
C LEU A 80 -10.99 0.20 -12.93
N PRO A 81 -11.04 1.27 -12.08
CA PRO A 81 -11.97 2.38 -12.32
C PRO A 81 -11.70 3.13 -13.63
N VAL A 82 -10.43 3.29 -14.02
CA VAL A 82 -10.04 3.93 -15.28
C VAL A 82 -10.46 3.07 -16.47
N VAL A 83 -10.22 1.75 -16.40
CA VAL A 83 -10.62 0.81 -17.45
C VAL A 83 -12.13 0.77 -17.61
N ARG A 84 -12.89 0.70 -16.50
CA ARG A 84 -14.37 0.75 -16.55
C ARG A 84 -14.88 1.99 -17.23
N LYS A 85 -14.36 3.15 -16.85
CA LYS A 85 -14.79 4.44 -17.41
C LYS A 85 -14.48 4.57 -18.91
N LEU A 86 -13.36 4.04 -19.37
CA LEU A 86 -12.89 4.24 -20.75
C LEU A 86 -13.34 3.13 -21.70
N LEU A 87 -13.58 1.91 -21.21
CA LEU A 87 -13.80 0.74 -22.05
C LEU A 87 -15.09 -0.02 -21.75
N VAL A 88 -15.66 0.08 -20.53
CA VAL A 88 -16.79 -0.77 -20.11
C VAL A 88 -18.10 0.00 -20.06
N GLU A 89 -18.13 1.24 -19.56
CA GLU A 89 -19.36 2.02 -19.37
C GLU A 89 -20.17 2.18 -20.66
N ASP A 90 -19.50 2.27 -21.81
CA ASP A 90 -20.13 2.37 -23.13
C ASP A 90 -20.16 1.03 -23.88
N ALA A 91 -19.74 -0.07 -23.27
CA ALA A 91 -19.56 -1.38 -23.92
C ALA A 91 -20.73 -2.35 -23.72
N GLU A 92 -21.69 -2.07 -22.85
CA GLU A 92 -22.79 -2.99 -22.53
C GLU A 92 -23.63 -3.39 -23.76
N ASP A 93 -23.69 -2.52 -24.80
CA ASP A 93 -24.38 -2.78 -26.06
C ASP A 93 -23.43 -2.96 -27.26
N SER A 94 -22.11 -3.06 -27.04
CA SER A 94 -21.10 -2.99 -28.09
C SER A 94 -20.59 -4.34 -28.59
N SER A 95 -21.07 -5.46 -28.02
CA SER A 95 -20.58 -6.81 -28.29
C SER A 95 -19.06 -6.95 -28.03
N LEU A 96 -18.56 -6.33 -26.98
CA LEU A 96 -17.17 -6.35 -26.54
C LEU A 96 -17.05 -6.89 -25.13
N LEU A 97 -15.90 -7.50 -24.86
CA LEU A 97 -15.43 -7.84 -23.53
C LEU A 97 -14.12 -7.09 -23.23
N VAL A 98 -13.94 -6.72 -21.99
CA VAL A 98 -12.71 -6.15 -21.46
C VAL A 98 -12.20 -7.09 -20.38
N ALA A 99 -10.95 -7.54 -20.53
CA ALA A 99 -10.31 -8.37 -19.53
C ALA A 99 -9.07 -7.65 -18.95
N ILE A 100 -8.85 -7.87 -17.66
CA ILE A 100 -7.65 -7.43 -16.95
C ILE A 100 -6.99 -8.66 -16.36
N SER A 101 -5.71 -8.89 -16.68
CA SER A 101 -4.91 -9.96 -16.11
C SER A 101 -3.84 -9.45 -15.15
N ASP A 102 -3.27 -10.34 -14.35
CA ASP A 102 -2.01 -10.13 -13.68
C ASP A 102 -0.80 -10.40 -14.61
N ALA A 103 0.41 -10.23 -14.10
CA ALA A 103 1.65 -10.46 -14.86
C ALA A 103 1.87 -11.94 -15.24
N SER A 104 1.20 -12.89 -14.60
CA SER A 104 1.26 -14.31 -14.93
C SER A 104 0.28 -14.71 -16.03
N GLY A 105 -0.66 -13.83 -16.40
CA GLY A 105 -1.72 -14.11 -17.36
C GLY A 105 -3.02 -14.63 -16.74
N ARG A 106 -3.14 -14.65 -15.40
CA ARG A 106 -4.39 -14.97 -14.71
C ARG A 106 -5.37 -13.83 -14.87
N LEU A 107 -6.57 -14.11 -15.38
CA LEU A 107 -7.62 -13.11 -15.54
C LEU A 107 -8.16 -12.69 -14.17
N LEU A 108 -8.06 -11.41 -13.88
CA LEU A 108 -8.55 -10.82 -12.63
C LEU A 108 -10.00 -10.34 -12.78
N TRP A 109 -10.33 -9.65 -13.85
CA TRP A 109 -11.67 -9.16 -14.17
C TRP A 109 -11.99 -9.42 -15.63
N VAL A 110 -13.25 -9.78 -15.90
CA VAL A 110 -13.82 -9.93 -17.25
C VAL A 110 -15.19 -9.26 -17.26
N GLU A 111 -15.29 -8.12 -17.93
CA GLU A 111 -16.48 -7.25 -17.92
C GLU A 111 -16.91 -6.90 -19.34
N GLY A 112 -18.14 -6.45 -19.52
CA GLY A 112 -18.73 -6.04 -20.80
C GLY A 112 -20.04 -6.77 -21.12
N ASP A 113 -20.34 -6.94 -22.40
CA ASP A 113 -21.59 -7.52 -22.90
C ASP A 113 -21.89 -8.91 -22.31
N THR A 114 -23.10 -9.08 -21.77
CA THR A 114 -23.50 -10.31 -21.06
C THR A 114 -23.50 -11.54 -21.99
N GLN A 115 -23.99 -11.41 -23.22
CA GLN A 115 -24.04 -12.54 -24.15
C GLN A 115 -22.64 -12.95 -24.58
N MET A 116 -21.75 -11.96 -24.76
CA MET A 116 -20.35 -12.24 -25.06
C MET A 116 -19.64 -12.93 -23.89
N ARG A 117 -19.94 -12.55 -22.65
CA ARG A 117 -19.41 -13.21 -21.44
C ARG A 117 -19.84 -14.68 -21.37
N ASP A 118 -21.12 -14.97 -21.65
CA ASP A 118 -21.62 -16.35 -21.66
C ASP A 118 -20.89 -17.19 -22.73
N HIS A 119 -20.69 -16.63 -23.92
CA HIS A 119 -19.90 -17.31 -24.96
C HIS A 119 -18.44 -17.49 -24.58
N ALA A 120 -17.80 -16.49 -23.99
CA ALA A 120 -16.42 -16.55 -23.52
C ALA A 120 -16.25 -17.58 -22.38
N GLY A 121 -17.27 -17.75 -21.56
CA GLY A 121 -17.32 -18.80 -20.54
C GLY A 121 -17.15 -20.21 -21.08
N THR A 122 -17.62 -20.49 -22.32
CA THR A 122 -17.48 -21.82 -22.97
C THR A 122 -16.03 -22.19 -23.29
N ILE A 123 -15.14 -21.21 -23.39
CA ILE A 123 -13.69 -21.39 -23.63
C ILE A 123 -12.87 -21.07 -22.39
N ALA A 124 -13.52 -20.99 -21.22
CA ALA A 124 -12.92 -20.60 -19.95
C ALA A 124 -12.23 -19.21 -19.97
N PHE A 125 -12.72 -18.27 -20.78
CA PHE A 125 -12.31 -16.86 -20.69
C PHE A 125 -13.11 -16.16 -19.58
N VAL A 126 -12.78 -16.55 -18.36
CA VAL A 126 -13.48 -16.14 -17.14
C VAL A 126 -12.46 -15.77 -16.07
N GLU A 127 -12.93 -15.06 -15.08
CA GLU A 127 -12.12 -14.63 -13.95
C GLU A 127 -11.47 -15.82 -13.21
N GLY A 128 -10.20 -15.68 -12.91
CA GLY A 128 -9.38 -16.71 -12.25
C GLY A 128 -8.76 -17.73 -13.22
N ALA A 129 -9.12 -17.72 -14.50
CA ALA A 129 -8.52 -18.60 -15.49
C ALA A 129 -7.13 -18.12 -15.91
N ASP A 130 -6.23 -19.06 -16.20
CA ASP A 130 -4.90 -18.81 -16.76
C ASP A 130 -4.99 -18.69 -18.28
N TRP A 131 -4.68 -17.50 -18.78
CA TRP A 131 -4.59 -17.13 -20.18
C TRP A 131 -3.17 -16.71 -20.60
N SER A 132 -2.17 -17.21 -19.87
CA SER A 132 -0.78 -17.06 -20.32
C SER A 132 -0.55 -17.73 -21.68
N GLU A 133 0.47 -17.27 -22.40
CA GLU A 133 0.87 -17.90 -23.66
C GLU A 133 1.31 -19.35 -23.45
N ALA A 134 1.87 -19.68 -22.29
CA ALA A 134 2.26 -21.05 -21.93
C ALA A 134 1.05 -22.00 -21.70
N ALA A 135 -0.10 -21.46 -21.29
CA ALA A 135 -1.31 -22.25 -21.00
C ALA A 135 -2.22 -22.42 -22.22
N VAL A 136 -2.41 -21.37 -23.01
CA VAL A 136 -3.42 -21.32 -24.10
C VAL A 136 -2.77 -21.18 -25.49
N GLY A 137 -1.48 -20.90 -25.53
CA GLY A 137 -0.78 -20.52 -26.76
C GLY A 137 -1.03 -19.07 -27.11
N THR A 138 -0.79 -18.71 -28.36
CA THR A 138 -0.95 -17.35 -28.85
C THR A 138 -2.36 -16.83 -28.58
N ASN A 139 -2.44 -15.84 -27.74
CA ASN A 139 -3.65 -15.07 -27.37
C ASN A 139 -3.23 -13.65 -27.00
N ALA A 140 -4.14 -12.66 -27.07
CA ALA A 140 -3.71 -11.28 -26.92
C ALA A 140 -3.17 -10.94 -25.51
N PRO A 141 -3.84 -11.26 -24.39
CA PRO A 141 -3.28 -11.04 -23.05
C PRO A 141 -1.92 -11.70 -22.85
N GLY A 142 -1.83 -13.03 -23.07
CA GLY A 142 -0.61 -13.80 -22.84
C GLY A 142 0.54 -13.39 -23.75
N THR A 143 0.28 -13.12 -25.04
CA THR A 143 1.31 -12.70 -25.98
C THR A 143 1.78 -11.28 -25.67
N ALA A 144 0.89 -10.35 -25.29
CA ALA A 144 1.28 -9.00 -24.88
C ALA A 144 2.25 -9.01 -23.69
N LEU A 145 1.98 -9.86 -22.69
CA LEU A 145 2.87 -10.07 -21.54
C LEU A 145 4.22 -10.70 -21.96
N ALA A 146 4.18 -11.69 -22.85
CA ALA A 146 5.38 -12.42 -23.27
C ALA A 146 6.35 -11.58 -24.11
N VAL A 147 5.84 -10.64 -24.91
CA VAL A 147 6.67 -9.78 -25.78
C VAL A 147 6.86 -8.37 -25.21
N ASP A 148 6.27 -8.07 -24.06
CA ASP A 148 6.28 -6.75 -23.43
C ASP A 148 5.89 -5.65 -24.43
N HIS A 149 4.84 -5.89 -25.20
CA HIS A 149 4.37 -4.96 -26.22
C HIS A 149 2.89 -5.13 -26.53
N CYS A 150 2.24 -4.05 -26.98
CA CYS A 150 0.85 -4.12 -27.40
C CYS A 150 0.70 -5.01 -28.65
N VAL A 151 -0.30 -5.88 -28.63
CA VAL A 151 -0.59 -6.81 -29.73
C VAL A 151 -2.06 -6.78 -30.10
N GLN A 152 -2.33 -7.02 -31.37
CA GLN A 152 -3.66 -7.42 -31.88
C GLN A 152 -3.56 -8.82 -32.45
N ILE A 153 -4.55 -9.64 -32.20
CA ILE A 153 -4.66 -11.00 -32.71
C ILE A 153 -6.01 -11.15 -33.40
N PHE A 154 -5.98 -11.54 -34.67
CA PHE A 154 -7.15 -11.66 -35.51
C PHE A 154 -7.48 -13.13 -35.78
N GLY A 155 -8.66 -13.58 -35.36
CA GLY A 155 -9.17 -14.88 -35.73
C GLY A 155 -8.17 -16.03 -35.57
N ALA A 156 -7.80 -16.69 -36.67
CA ALA A 156 -6.90 -17.85 -36.71
C ALA A 156 -5.41 -17.50 -36.47
N GLU A 157 -5.04 -16.29 -36.14
CA GLU A 157 -3.74 -15.98 -35.54
C GLU A 157 -3.65 -16.49 -34.08
N HIS A 158 -4.78 -16.72 -33.40
CA HIS A 158 -4.80 -17.43 -32.13
C HIS A 158 -4.33 -18.88 -32.30
N PHE A 159 -3.57 -19.41 -31.35
CA PHE A 159 -3.09 -20.79 -31.40
C PHE A 159 -4.20 -21.78 -31.13
N SER A 160 -5.09 -21.52 -30.18
CA SER A 160 -6.26 -22.33 -29.89
C SER A 160 -7.37 -22.12 -30.93
N ARG A 161 -7.86 -23.22 -31.55
CA ARG A 161 -8.96 -23.18 -32.51
C ARG A 161 -10.28 -22.71 -31.90
N GLN A 162 -10.49 -22.95 -30.61
CA GLN A 162 -11.68 -22.50 -29.90
C GLN A 162 -11.82 -20.98 -29.89
N VAL A 163 -10.69 -20.25 -30.04
CA VAL A 163 -10.63 -18.78 -29.99
C VAL A 163 -10.70 -18.16 -31.40
N HIS A 164 -10.69 -18.91 -32.50
CA HIS A 164 -10.65 -18.37 -33.87
C HIS A 164 -11.82 -17.47 -34.26
N ARG A 165 -12.93 -17.55 -33.57
CA ARG A 165 -14.09 -16.64 -33.75
C ARG A 165 -13.87 -15.25 -33.17
N TRP A 166 -12.83 -15.09 -32.36
CA TRP A 166 -12.53 -13.87 -31.63
C TRP A 166 -11.37 -13.11 -32.26
N SER A 167 -11.42 -11.80 -32.10
CA SER A 167 -10.28 -10.92 -32.33
C SER A 167 -10.04 -10.12 -31.05
N CYS A 168 -8.79 -9.93 -30.71
CA CYS A 168 -8.39 -9.37 -29.44
C CYS A 168 -7.30 -8.29 -29.62
N ALA A 169 -7.27 -7.33 -28.73
CA ALA A 169 -6.23 -6.31 -28.67
C ALA A 169 -5.81 -6.11 -27.21
N ALA A 170 -4.56 -6.37 -26.91
CA ALA A 170 -4.05 -6.24 -25.54
C ALA A 170 -2.77 -5.41 -25.46
N ALA A 171 -2.55 -4.81 -24.30
CA ALA A 171 -1.30 -4.13 -23.98
C ALA A 171 -0.92 -4.39 -22.52
N PRO A 172 0.40 -4.54 -22.22
CA PRO A 172 0.89 -4.67 -20.87
C PRO A 172 0.77 -3.35 -20.11
N VAL A 173 0.56 -3.45 -18.79
CA VAL A 173 0.55 -2.32 -17.84
C VAL A 173 1.79 -2.44 -16.97
N HIS A 174 2.55 -1.35 -16.87
CA HIS A 174 3.81 -1.33 -16.14
C HIS A 174 3.72 -0.57 -14.82
N HIS A 175 4.50 -1.00 -13.88
CA HIS A 175 4.73 -0.28 -12.66
C HIS A 175 5.52 1.02 -12.95
N PRO A 176 4.99 2.21 -12.65
CA PRO A 176 5.51 3.49 -13.14
C PRO A 176 6.90 3.87 -12.63
N VAL A 177 7.41 3.18 -11.58
CA VAL A 177 8.75 3.42 -11.01
C VAL A 177 9.74 2.34 -11.40
N THR A 178 9.33 1.07 -11.31
CA THR A 178 10.24 -0.07 -11.54
C THR A 178 10.25 -0.55 -12.99
N GLY A 179 9.24 -0.20 -13.80
CA GLY A 179 9.05 -0.71 -15.15
C GLY A 179 8.61 -2.18 -15.20
N ALA A 180 8.38 -2.83 -14.06
CA ALA A 180 7.92 -4.22 -14.04
C ALA A 180 6.50 -4.33 -14.59
N ILE A 181 6.21 -5.38 -15.37
CA ILE A 181 4.86 -5.67 -15.85
C ILE A 181 3.98 -6.04 -14.64
N LEU A 182 2.85 -5.36 -14.49
CA LEU A 182 1.84 -5.63 -13.47
C LEU A 182 0.73 -6.56 -13.99
N GLY A 183 0.47 -6.53 -15.28
CA GLY A 183 -0.58 -7.29 -15.92
C GLY A 183 -0.87 -6.77 -17.32
N SER A 184 -2.03 -7.09 -17.86
CA SER A 184 -2.46 -6.60 -19.18
C SER A 184 -3.92 -6.12 -19.16
N ILE A 185 -4.24 -5.22 -20.09
CA ILE A 185 -5.62 -4.82 -20.44
C ILE A 185 -5.90 -5.33 -21.83
N ASP A 186 -7.00 -6.04 -22.01
CA ASP A 186 -7.44 -6.66 -23.26
C ASP A 186 -8.86 -6.25 -23.63
N ILE A 187 -9.08 -6.02 -24.93
CA ILE A 187 -10.40 -5.91 -25.54
C ILE A 187 -10.59 -7.10 -26.45
N THR A 188 -11.65 -7.89 -26.22
CA THR A 188 -12.02 -9.08 -26.96
C THR A 188 -13.40 -8.90 -27.60
N GLY A 189 -13.55 -9.30 -28.86
CA GLY A 189 -14.81 -9.22 -29.58
C GLY A 189 -14.76 -9.86 -30.95
N GLY A 190 -15.63 -9.40 -31.87
CA GLY A 190 -15.60 -9.79 -33.27
C GLY A 190 -14.43 -9.17 -34.05
N SER A 191 -14.44 -9.32 -35.37
CA SER A 191 -13.38 -8.85 -36.27
C SER A 191 -13.08 -7.35 -36.17
N ARG A 192 -14.07 -6.53 -35.80
CA ARG A 192 -13.92 -5.10 -35.58
C ARG A 192 -12.83 -4.75 -34.55
N VAL A 193 -12.51 -5.66 -33.60
CA VAL A 193 -11.43 -5.46 -32.64
C VAL A 193 -10.05 -5.48 -33.30
N ALA A 194 -9.93 -6.04 -34.49
CA ALA A 194 -8.69 -5.99 -35.28
C ALA A 194 -8.45 -4.65 -35.98
N ALA A 195 -9.39 -3.71 -35.94
CA ALA A 195 -9.22 -2.37 -36.48
C ALA A 195 -8.11 -1.60 -35.76
N PRO A 196 -7.31 -0.78 -36.47
CA PRO A 196 -6.17 -0.03 -35.90
C PRO A 196 -6.56 0.90 -34.74
N GLU A 197 -7.78 1.43 -34.76
CA GLU A 197 -8.32 2.33 -33.76
C GLU A 197 -8.43 1.66 -32.40
N VAL A 198 -8.78 0.36 -32.35
CA VAL A 198 -8.91 -0.40 -31.11
C VAL A 198 -7.56 -0.58 -30.44
N LEU A 199 -6.50 -0.86 -31.20
CA LEU A 199 -5.16 -0.90 -30.61
C LEU A 199 -4.73 0.45 -30.04
N THR A 200 -5.10 1.54 -30.72
CA THR A 200 -4.85 2.91 -30.23
C THR A 200 -5.64 3.17 -28.95
N LEU A 201 -6.88 2.73 -28.86
CA LEU A 201 -7.72 2.86 -27.68
C LEU A 201 -7.13 2.09 -26.49
N VAL A 202 -6.73 0.82 -26.68
CA VAL A 202 -6.08 0.03 -25.62
C VAL A 202 -4.81 0.72 -25.11
N ARG A 203 -3.96 1.20 -26.03
CA ARG A 203 -2.72 1.94 -25.66
C ARG A 203 -3.02 3.21 -24.88
N ALA A 204 -4.03 3.98 -25.30
CA ALA A 204 -4.44 5.19 -24.58
C ALA A 204 -4.98 4.87 -23.18
N THR A 205 -5.75 3.77 -23.06
CA THR A 205 -6.25 3.30 -21.76
C THR A 205 -5.12 2.85 -20.85
N VAL A 206 -4.14 2.10 -21.36
CA VAL A 206 -2.94 1.72 -20.59
C VAL A 206 -2.17 2.95 -20.13
N ALA A 207 -1.94 3.94 -21.02
CA ALA A 207 -1.27 5.18 -20.64
C ALA A 207 -2.03 5.95 -19.53
N ALA A 208 -3.36 6.00 -19.61
CA ALA A 208 -4.19 6.61 -18.56
C ALA A 208 -4.13 5.80 -17.25
N ALA A 209 -4.12 4.48 -17.33
CA ALA A 209 -3.99 3.57 -16.20
C ALA A 209 -2.62 3.71 -15.50
N GLU A 210 -1.53 3.76 -16.26
CA GLU A 210 -0.17 3.97 -15.72
C GLU A 210 0.01 5.39 -15.13
N LEU A 211 -0.68 6.39 -15.70
CA LEU A 211 -0.72 7.73 -15.13
C LEU A 211 -1.46 7.75 -13.79
N GLU A 212 -2.61 7.06 -13.69
CA GLU A 212 -3.37 6.90 -12.44
C GLU A 212 -2.53 6.15 -11.39
N LEU A 213 -1.84 5.07 -11.79
CA LEU A 213 -0.91 4.36 -10.91
C LEU A 213 0.19 5.31 -10.40
N ARG A 214 0.80 6.10 -11.30
CA ARG A 214 1.84 7.07 -10.93
C ARG A 214 1.30 8.14 -10.00
N TRP A 215 0.12 8.68 -10.31
CA TRP A 215 -0.52 9.70 -9.49
C TRP A 215 -0.84 9.17 -8.10
N ARG A 216 -1.42 7.99 -7.99
CA ARG A 216 -1.69 7.36 -6.69
C ARG A 216 -0.44 6.98 -5.92
N MET A 217 0.64 6.63 -6.60
CA MET A 217 1.94 6.40 -5.96
C MET A 217 2.56 7.70 -5.45
N GLN A 218 2.40 8.80 -6.19
CA GLN A 218 2.85 10.13 -5.77
C GLN A 218 1.95 10.72 -4.68
N ASP A 219 0.63 10.47 -4.75
CA ASP A 219 -0.35 10.83 -3.72
C ASP A 219 -0.42 9.78 -2.58
N GLY A 220 0.39 8.75 -2.58
CA GLY A 220 0.37 7.64 -1.63
C GLY A 220 -0.73 6.61 -1.88
N GLY A 221 -1.20 6.46 -3.12
CA GLY A 221 -2.37 5.65 -3.49
C GLY A 221 -2.10 4.23 -3.98
N LEU A 222 -0.89 3.71 -3.98
CA LEU A 222 -0.63 2.27 -3.92
C LEU A 222 -0.15 1.98 -2.51
N GLU A 223 -1.00 1.38 -1.73
CA GLU A 223 -0.65 0.80 -0.46
C GLU A 223 0.44 -0.28 -0.66
N SER A 224 1.70 0.12 -0.53
CA SER A 224 2.55 -0.53 0.46
C SER A 224 1.74 -0.52 1.75
N PRO A 225 1.56 -1.63 2.51
CA PRO A 225 0.59 -1.70 3.60
C PRO A 225 0.58 -0.34 4.26
N ALA A 226 -0.52 0.39 4.16
CA ALA A 226 -0.58 1.84 4.24
C ALA A 226 0.36 2.26 5.36
N GLN A 227 1.43 2.98 5.04
CA GLN A 227 2.25 3.50 6.12
C GLN A 227 1.32 4.48 6.84
N VAL A 228 0.69 3.94 7.88
CA VAL A 228 -0.18 4.74 8.75
C VAL A 228 0.60 5.99 9.05
N PRO A 229 0.06 7.19 8.76
CA PRO A 229 0.79 8.43 8.97
C PRO A 229 1.40 8.44 10.37
N LEU A 230 2.67 8.82 10.47
CA LEU A 230 3.40 8.84 11.74
C LEU A 230 3.49 10.26 12.25
N LEU A 231 2.89 10.51 13.41
CA LEU A 231 3.05 11.75 14.16
C LEU A 231 4.27 11.62 15.08
N SER A 232 5.28 12.45 14.84
CA SER A 232 6.53 12.47 15.63
C SER A 232 6.54 13.68 16.55
N VAL A 233 6.46 13.43 17.85
CA VAL A 233 6.33 14.42 18.93
C VAL A 233 7.35 14.22 20.06
N LEU A 234 8.11 13.11 20.08
CA LEU A 234 9.10 12.82 21.10
C LEU A 234 10.42 13.57 20.86
N GLY A 235 10.86 14.33 21.83
CA GLY A 235 12.16 15.02 21.84
C GLY A 235 12.38 16.02 20.71
N ARG A 236 11.34 16.44 20.00
CA ARG A 236 11.44 17.36 18.85
C ARG A 236 11.02 18.77 19.23
N ALA A 237 11.84 19.74 18.83
CA ALA A 237 11.49 21.15 18.94
C ALA A 237 10.33 21.53 17.99
N ARG A 238 10.19 20.80 16.89
CA ARG A 238 9.12 20.99 15.91
C ARG A 238 8.49 19.65 15.58
N PRO A 239 7.22 19.44 15.97
CA PRO A 239 6.51 18.21 15.67
C PRO A 239 6.26 18.06 14.17
N THR A 240 6.30 16.83 13.68
CA THR A 240 6.11 16.52 12.25
C THR A 240 5.12 15.39 12.05
N LEU A 241 4.42 15.43 10.92
CA LEU A 241 3.60 14.36 10.43
C LEU A 241 4.23 13.80 9.17
N THR A 242 4.69 12.56 9.21
CA THR A 242 5.16 11.84 8.03
C THR A 242 3.98 11.14 7.39
N ARG A 243 3.67 11.51 6.15
CA ARG A 243 2.61 10.90 5.35
C ARG A 243 3.15 10.65 3.96
N ASN A 244 3.06 9.39 3.48
CA ASN A 244 3.50 9.01 2.14
C ASN A 244 4.97 9.39 1.84
N GLY A 245 5.84 9.25 2.83
CA GLY A 245 7.24 9.62 2.71
C GLY A 245 7.53 11.14 2.76
N ALA A 246 6.50 11.99 2.75
CA ALA A 246 6.64 13.43 2.91
C ALA A 246 6.52 13.82 4.40
N GLU A 247 7.41 14.69 4.86
CA GLU A 247 7.40 15.22 6.23
C GLU A 247 6.73 16.60 6.23
N ILE A 248 5.60 16.70 6.93
CA ILE A 248 4.83 17.94 7.10
C ILE A 248 5.12 18.49 8.48
N GLN A 249 5.67 19.70 8.55
CA GLN A 249 5.89 20.37 9.81
C GLN A 249 4.57 20.91 10.37
N LEU A 250 4.27 20.58 11.61
CA LEU A 250 3.05 21.03 12.29
C LEU A 250 3.31 22.22 13.21
N SER A 251 2.30 23.06 13.37
CA SER A 251 2.32 24.02 14.48
C SER A 251 2.18 23.26 15.81
N PRO A 252 2.71 23.79 16.95
CA PRO A 252 2.54 23.15 18.26
C PRO A 252 1.08 22.81 18.55
N ARG A 253 0.16 23.74 18.32
CA ARG A 253 -1.28 23.55 18.56
C ARG A 253 -1.89 22.44 17.70
N HIS A 254 -1.49 22.33 16.43
CA HIS A 254 -1.96 21.24 15.57
C HIS A 254 -1.45 19.87 16.04
N ALA A 255 -0.20 19.80 16.50
CA ALA A 255 0.36 18.57 17.06
C ALA A 255 -0.32 18.14 18.35
N GLU A 256 -0.62 19.09 19.25
CA GLU A 256 -1.39 18.84 20.48
C GLU A 256 -2.77 18.25 20.14
N ILE A 257 -3.51 18.88 19.23
CA ILE A 257 -4.83 18.39 18.79
C ILE A 257 -4.73 16.98 18.20
N LEU A 258 -3.77 16.74 17.32
CA LEU A 258 -3.60 15.42 16.68
C LEU A 258 -3.25 14.35 17.70
N LEU A 259 -2.34 14.63 18.61
CA LEU A 259 -1.96 13.71 19.68
C LEU A 259 -3.15 13.36 20.58
N LEU A 260 -3.92 14.36 21.00
CA LEU A 260 -5.13 14.14 21.81
C LEU A 260 -6.17 13.29 21.07
N LEU A 261 -6.39 13.55 19.77
CA LEU A 261 -7.32 12.76 18.96
C LEU A 261 -6.80 11.34 18.68
N ALA A 262 -5.49 11.12 18.61
CA ALA A 262 -4.90 9.80 18.48
C ALA A 262 -5.07 8.97 19.76
N GLU A 263 -4.90 9.58 20.92
CA GLU A 263 -5.09 8.94 22.24
C GLU A 263 -6.57 8.66 22.58
N HIS A 264 -7.52 9.31 21.88
CA HIS A 264 -8.97 9.17 22.11
C HIS A 264 -9.69 8.77 20.82
N SER A 265 -9.58 7.52 20.47
CA SER A 265 -10.13 6.96 19.21
C SER A 265 -11.67 7.07 19.10
N GLU A 266 -12.38 7.09 20.22
CA GLU A 266 -13.84 7.32 20.30
C GLU A 266 -14.23 8.76 19.90
N GLY A 267 -13.27 9.67 19.95
CA GLY A 267 -13.45 11.07 19.61
C GLY A 267 -13.87 11.92 20.82
N MET A 268 -13.81 13.25 20.64
CA MET A 268 -14.07 14.24 21.71
C MET A 268 -14.98 15.37 21.26
N GLY A 269 -15.71 15.96 22.22
CA GLY A 269 -16.43 17.22 22.03
C GLY A 269 -15.48 18.43 21.98
N ALA A 270 -15.95 19.56 21.40
CA ALA A 270 -15.15 20.79 21.35
C ALA A 270 -14.81 21.33 22.76
N GLU A 271 -15.72 21.21 23.70
CA GLU A 271 -15.53 21.63 25.08
C GLU A 271 -14.49 20.79 25.82
N GLN A 272 -14.53 19.46 25.60
CA GLN A 272 -13.55 18.52 26.17
C GLN A 272 -12.14 18.78 25.60
N LEU A 273 -12.03 18.98 24.28
CA LEU A 273 -10.77 19.37 23.66
C LEU A 273 -10.26 20.74 24.21
N ALA A 274 -11.14 21.68 24.40
CA ALA A 274 -10.76 23.00 24.95
C ALA A 274 -10.09 22.87 26.32
N VAL A 275 -10.66 22.08 27.25
CA VAL A 275 -10.12 21.83 28.59
C VAL A 275 -8.76 21.12 28.50
N LEU A 276 -8.60 20.15 27.64
CA LEU A 276 -7.35 19.39 27.48
C LEU A 276 -6.23 20.19 26.77
N LEU A 277 -6.60 21.25 26.04
CA LEU A 277 -5.65 22.14 25.35
C LEU A 277 -5.25 23.35 26.18
N ASP A 278 -6.12 23.81 27.10
CA ASP A 278 -5.87 24.97 27.95
C ASP A 278 -6.87 25.00 29.11
N GLU A 279 -6.38 25.06 30.36
CA GLU A 279 -7.23 25.03 31.55
C GLU A 279 -8.08 26.31 31.76
N ARG A 280 -7.72 27.43 31.13
CA ARG A 280 -8.24 28.73 31.59
C ARG A 280 -9.01 29.53 30.54
N PHE A 281 -8.66 29.48 29.27
CA PHE A 281 -9.08 30.51 28.31
C PHE A 281 -9.49 30.01 26.91
N LEU A 282 -9.41 28.72 26.60
CA LEU A 282 -9.77 28.25 25.29
C LEU A 282 -11.28 27.97 25.22
N ASP A 283 -11.99 28.73 24.38
CA ASP A 283 -13.39 28.43 24.10
C ASP A 283 -13.57 27.44 22.94
N SER A 284 -14.74 26.83 22.85
CA SER A 284 -15.07 25.87 21.81
C SER A 284 -15.08 26.49 20.41
N VAL A 285 -15.16 27.80 20.27
CA VAL A 285 -15.11 28.49 18.96
C VAL A 285 -13.68 28.49 18.44
N THR A 286 -12.72 28.80 19.34
CA THR A 286 -11.28 28.74 19.00
C THR A 286 -10.86 27.30 18.60
N VAL A 287 -11.31 26.30 19.35
CA VAL A 287 -11.06 24.89 18.99
C VAL A 287 -11.59 24.55 17.60
N ARG A 288 -12.79 25.00 17.26
CA ARG A 288 -13.39 24.78 15.91
C ARG A 288 -12.58 25.48 14.82
N ALA A 289 -12.05 26.68 15.09
CA ALA A 289 -11.20 27.41 14.15
C ALA A 289 -9.87 26.66 13.92
N GLU A 290 -9.22 26.16 14.97
CA GLU A 290 -7.98 25.37 14.87
C GLU A 290 -8.21 24.06 14.13
N LEU A 291 -9.29 23.32 14.41
CA LEU A 291 -9.68 22.12 13.68
C LEU A 291 -9.94 22.39 12.19
N SER A 292 -10.54 23.56 11.86
CA SER A 292 -10.72 23.96 10.47
C SER A 292 -9.39 24.25 9.76
N ARG A 293 -8.42 24.84 10.46
CA ARG A 293 -7.07 25.07 9.95
C ARG A 293 -6.31 23.73 9.77
N LEU A 294 -6.43 22.83 10.75
CA LEU A 294 -5.83 21.51 10.72
C LEU A 294 -6.35 20.69 9.52
N ARG A 295 -7.66 20.72 9.23
CA ARG A 295 -8.24 20.07 8.06
C ARG A 295 -7.68 20.61 6.74
N ARG A 296 -7.31 21.90 6.67
CA ARG A 296 -6.64 22.45 5.47
C ARG A 296 -5.23 21.89 5.27
N VAL A 297 -4.54 21.57 6.37
CA VAL A 297 -3.19 20.96 6.32
C VAL A 297 -3.28 19.47 5.99
N LEU A 298 -4.24 18.74 6.59
CA LEU A 298 -4.36 17.29 6.47
C LEU A 298 -5.23 16.83 5.28
N GLY A 299 -6.02 17.74 4.71
CA GLY A 299 -7.02 17.45 3.69
C GLY A 299 -8.44 17.32 4.25
N PRO A 300 -9.46 17.53 3.39
CA PRO A 300 -10.86 17.38 3.75
C PRO A 300 -11.16 15.94 4.17
N GLY A 301 -11.91 15.77 5.25
CA GLY A 301 -12.29 14.44 5.75
C GLY A 301 -11.29 13.81 6.73
N SER A 302 -10.12 14.39 6.98
CA SER A 302 -9.12 13.85 7.91
C SER A 302 -9.60 13.78 9.37
N VAL A 303 -10.39 14.76 9.79
CA VAL A 303 -10.97 14.85 11.14
C VAL A 303 -12.49 14.99 11.04
N GLY A 304 -13.22 14.04 11.60
CA GLY A 304 -14.69 14.05 11.69
C GLY A 304 -15.21 15.18 12.60
N SER A 305 -16.53 15.34 12.59
CA SER A 305 -17.22 16.31 13.46
C SER A 305 -18.35 15.61 14.20
N ARG A 306 -18.47 15.87 15.52
CA ARG A 306 -19.55 15.38 16.38
C ARG A 306 -19.59 13.85 16.60
N PRO A 307 -18.61 13.28 17.32
CA PRO A 307 -17.46 13.92 17.95
C PRO A 307 -16.31 14.19 16.96
N TYR A 308 -15.35 15.03 17.35
CA TYR A 308 -14.10 15.18 16.61
C TYR A 308 -13.25 13.95 16.81
N ARG A 309 -12.96 13.24 15.72
CA ARG A 309 -12.13 12.02 15.70
C ARG A 309 -11.36 11.95 14.40
N LEU A 310 -10.24 11.27 14.43
CA LEU A 310 -9.50 10.94 13.21
C LEU A 310 -10.35 9.96 12.36
N GLN A 311 -10.44 10.22 11.06
CA GLN A 311 -11.20 9.37 10.14
C GLN A 311 -10.34 8.27 9.52
N ALA A 312 -9.02 8.37 9.65
CA ALA A 312 -8.06 7.35 9.23
C ALA A 312 -7.11 7.05 10.41
N PRO A 313 -6.52 5.85 10.46
CA PRO A 313 -5.50 5.52 11.45
C PRO A 313 -4.35 6.53 11.43
N LEU A 314 -3.88 6.93 12.60
CA LEU A 314 -2.70 7.73 12.82
C LEU A 314 -1.83 7.00 13.84
N ARG A 315 -0.58 6.76 13.50
CA ARG A 315 0.39 6.19 14.42
C ARG A 315 1.23 7.32 15.04
N THR A 316 1.64 7.14 16.27
CA THR A 316 2.53 8.09 16.97
C THR A 316 3.87 7.42 17.26
N ASP A 317 4.93 8.22 17.46
CA ASP A 317 6.20 7.70 17.97
C ASP A 317 6.08 7.19 19.43
N LEU A 318 5.04 7.60 20.17
CA LEU A 318 4.67 7.00 21.46
C LEU A 318 4.26 5.52 21.31
N ASP A 319 3.50 5.19 20.26
CA ASP A 319 3.05 3.82 20.02
C ASP A 319 4.26 2.88 19.79
N VAL A 320 5.29 3.36 19.08
CA VAL A 320 6.54 2.61 18.88
C VAL A 320 7.24 2.30 20.20
N VAL A 321 7.31 3.28 21.10
CA VAL A 321 7.87 3.10 22.45
C VAL A 321 7.03 2.11 23.26
N ARG A 322 5.71 2.28 23.30
CA ARG A 322 4.77 1.40 24.04
C ARG A 322 4.80 -0.05 23.52
N GLU A 323 4.87 -0.23 22.20
CA GLU A 323 5.02 -1.56 21.60
C GLU A 323 6.33 -2.25 22.03
N SER A 324 7.44 -1.48 22.10
CA SER A 324 8.71 -2.00 22.61
C SER A 324 8.60 -2.38 24.08
N LEU A 325 7.98 -1.54 24.91
CA LEU A 325 7.71 -1.84 26.33
C LEU A 325 6.82 -3.09 26.50
N ALA A 326 5.79 -3.24 25.69
CA ALA A 326 4.88 -4.39 25.72
C ALA A 326 5.60 -5.72 25.38
N ARG A 327 6.61 -5.68 24.51
CA ARG A 327 7.47 -6.82 24.18
C ARG A 327 8.59 -7.06 25.20
N GLY A 328 8.74 -6.18 26.21
CA GLY A 328 9.83 -6.26 27.18
C GLY A 328 11.18 -5.73 26.62
N ASP A 329 11.18 -5.13 25.42
CA ASP A 329 12.36 -4.53 24.81
C ASP A 329 12.60 -3.12 25.35
N VAL A 330 13.20 -3.05 26.54
CA VAL A 330 13.53 -1.79 27.21
C VAL A 330 14.61 -1.01 26.47
N VAL A 331 15.51 -1.72 25.76
CA VAL A 331 16.56 -1.09 24.94
C VAL A 331 15.94 -0.36 23.76
N GLY A 332 15.07 -1.03 23.02
CA GLY A 332 14.33 -0.42 21.89
C GLY A 332 13.45 0.73 22.34
N ALA A 333 12.79 0.60 23.50
CA ALA A 333 11.97 1.67 24.07
C ALA A 333 12.80 2.92 24.39
N LEU A 334 14.01 2.77 24.98
CA LEU A 334 14.91 3.89 25.25
C LEU A 334 15.46 4.54 23.98
N GLN A 335 15.76 3.75 22.95
CA GLN A 335 16.20 4.27 21.66
C GLN A 335 15.07 5.02 20.94
N GLY A 336 13.83 4.56 21.07
CA GLY A 336 12.63 5.19 20.52
C GLY A 336 12.16 6.44 21.30
N HIS A 337 12.73 6.73 22.48
CA HIS A 337 12.39 7.85 23.36
C HIS A 337 13.50 8.90 23.41
N PRO A 338 13.71 9.72 22.36
CA PRO A 338 14.80 10.72 22.32
C PRO A 338 14.58 11.90 23.27
N GLY A 339 13.39 12.05 23.85
CA GLY A 339 13.05 13.13 24.78
C GLY A 339 11.56 13.19 25.08
N PRO A 340 11.13 14.16 25.92
CA PRO A 340 9.73 14.27 26.36
C PRO A 340 8.75 14.56 25.22
N VAL A 341 7.51 14.13 25.40
CA VAL A 341 6.39 14.42 24.51
C VAL A 341 6.14 15.92 24.47
N LEU A 342 6.25 16.53 23.27
CA LEU A 342 6.02 17.97 23.07
C LEU A 342 6.54 18.80 24.24
N ALA A 343 7.86 18.79 24.45
CA ALA A 343 8.54 19.30 25.66
C ALA A 343 8.05 20.68 26.12
N ASP A 344 7.74 21.59 25.18
CA ASP A 344 7.34 22.98 25.44
C ASP A 344 5.82 23.13 25.60
N SER A 345 5.02 22.08 25.43
CA SER A 345 3.57 22.15 25.58
C SER A 345 3.17 22.18 27.05
N LEU A 346 2.30 23.12 27.37
CA LEU A 346 1.64 23.27 28.67
C LEU A 346 0.19 22.80 28.65
N ALA A 347 -0.29 22.23 27.50
CA ALA A 347 -1.64 21.70 27.37
C ALA A 347 -1.85 20.56 28.38
N PRO A 348 -2.90 20.62 29.25
CA PRO A 348 -3.10 19.65 30.31
C PRO A 348 -3.13 18.21 29.85
N GLY A 349 -3.85 17.94 28.74
CA GLY A 349 -3.91 16.60 28.17
C GLY A 349 -2.58 16.10 27.63
N VAL A 350 -1.71 16.99 27.13
CA VAL A 350 -0.35 16.63 26.68
C VAL A 350 0.57 16.36 27.86
N VAL A 351 0.44 17.14 28.91
CA VAL A 351 1.19 16.93 30.17
C VAL A 351 0.84 15.57 30.77
N GLU A 352 -0.44 15.20 30.81
CA GLU A 352 -0.89 13.91 31.29
C GLU A 352 -0.32 12.74 30.45
N ILE A 353 -0.34 12.85 29.12
CA ILE A 353 0.24 11.84 28.21
C ILE A 353 1.75 11.71 28.47
N ARG A 354 2.47 12.82 28.63
CA ARG A 354 3.90 12.85 28.93
C ARG A 354 4.21 12.14 30.24
N GLU A 355 3.51 12.50 31.31
CA GLU A 355 3.71 11.89 32.63
C GLU A 355 3.41 10.40 32.64
N ARG A 356 2.38 9.96 31.90
CA ARG A 356 2.03 8.55 31.75
C ARG A 356 3.15 7.78 31.05
N LEU A 357 3.65 8.27 29.90
CA LEU A 357 4.76 7.64 29.17
C LEU A 357 6.03 7.59 30.01
N ASP A 358 6.37 8.68 30.70
CA ASP A 358 7.53 8.73 31.60
C ASP A 358 7.40 7.72 32.75
N ALA A 359 6.21 7.52 33.30
CA ALA A 359 5.94 6.54 34.34
C ALA A 359 6.08 5.09 33.81
N GLU A 360 5.60 4.82 32.59
CA GLU A 360 5.73 3.52 31.91
C GLU A 360 7.21 3.18 31.67
N MET A 361 7.97 4.12 31.11
CA MET A 361 9.41 4.00 30.86
C MET A 361 10.20 3.78 32.15
N ARG A 362 9.96 4.62 33.15
CA ARG A 362 10.56 4.53 34.47
C ARG A 362 10.34 3.14 35.09
N GLY A 363 9.08 2.69 35.06
CA GLY A 363 8.71 1.37 35.58
C GLY A 363 9.44 0.22 34.87
N ALA A 364 9.57 0.28 33.57
CA ALA A 364 10.26 -0.73 32.79
C ALA A 364 11.78 -0.75 33.07
N VAL A 365 12.42 0.42 33.14
CA VAL A 365 13.83 0.55 33.45
C VAL A 365 14.14 0.07 34.89
N LEU A 366 13.32 0.37 35.85
CA LEU A 366 13.49 -0.14 37.24
C LEU A 366 13.35 -1.66 37.33
N ARG A 367 12.36 -2.24 36.62
CA ARG A 367 12.15 -3.70 36.58
C ARG A 367 13.30 -4.45 35.90
N SER A 368 13.98 -3.82 34.92
CA SER A 368 15.09 -4.47 34.20
C SER A 368 16.26 -4.82 35.11
N ARG A 369 16.47 -4.09 36.19
CA ARG A 369 17.64 -4.18 37.08
C ARG A 369 18.98 -4.14 36.33
N ASP A 370 19.02 -3.50 35.17
CA ASP A 370 20.22 -3.33 34.38
C ASP A 370 20.81 -1.92 34.64
N ALA A 371 22.01 -1.88 35.14
CA ALA A 371 22.70 -0.63 35.47
C ALA A 371 22.92 0.27 34.25
N ARG A 372 23.09 -0.31 33.05
CA ARG A 372 23.28 0.45 31.80
C ARG A 372 21.96 1.15 31.40
N LEU A 373 20.83 0.47 31.54
CA LEU A 373 19.51 1.04 31.22
C LEU A 373 19.12 2.10 32.22
N LEU A 374 19.39 1.87 33.53
CA LEU A 374 19.18 2.87 34.57
C LEU A 374 20.03 4.11 34.31
N GLN A 375 21.30 3.93 33.94
CA GLN A 375 22.20 5.05 33.63
C GLN A 375 21.74 5.81 32.37
N ALA A 376 21.30 5.10 31.33
CA ALA A 376 20.76 5.72 30.11
C ALA A 376 19.53 6.57 30.42
N TRP A 377 18.58 6.05 31.20
CA TRP A 377 17.40 6.80 31.62
C TRP A 377 17.73 7.98 32.53
N ALA A 378 18.64 7.80 33.51
CA ALA A 378 19.13 8.87 34.38
C ALA A 378 19.79 10.02 33.60
N GLY A 379 20.29 9.75 32.40
CA GLY A 379 20.85 10.77 31.51
C GLY A 379 19.79 11.59 30.74
N THR A 380 18.53 11.14 30.72
CA THR A 380 17.43 11.85 30.02
C THR A 380 16.88 13.03 30.82
N VAL A 381 16.12 13.89 30.15
CA VAL A 381 15.42 15.01 30.82
C VAL A 381 14.44 14.50 31.88
N SER A 382 13.73 13.41 31.58
CA SER A 382 12.73 12.80 32.47
C SER A 382 13.35 12.03 33.66
N GLY A 383 14.51 11.42 33.45
CA GLY A 383 15.14 10.54 34.47
C GLY A 383 16.18 11.23 35.37
N ARG A 384 16.76 12.34 34.95
CA ARG A 384 17.88 12.97 35.65
C ARG A 384 17.53 13.50 37.06
N ASP A 385 16.29 13.95 37.25
CA ASP A 385 15.81 14.50 38.53
C ASP A 385 15.00 13.47 39.35
N ASP A 386 15.07 12.14 38.98
CA ASP A 386 14.36 11.07 39.68
C ASP A 386 15.26 10.40 40.75
N PRO A 387 15.04 10.66 42.06
CA PRO A 387 15.88 10.08 43.10
C PRO A 387 15.81 8.55 43.21
N ILE A 388 14.70 7.93 42.78
CA ILE A 388 14.54 6.45 42.84
C ILE A 388 15.41 5.78 41.77
N ILE A 389 15.54 6.36 40.60
CA ILE A 389 16.45 5.89 39.54
C ILE A 389 17.91 5.93 40.02
N TRP A 390 18.32 7.05 40.59
CA TRP A 390 19.67 7.20 41.12
C TRP A 390 19.95 6.31 42.32
N GLN A 391 18.97 6.05 43.18
CA GLN A 391 19.06 5.10 44.28
C GLN A 391 19.22 3.66 43.74
N ALA A 392 18.41 3.27 42.77
CA ALA A 392 18.49 1.93 42.13
C ALA A 392 19.84 1.73 41.42
N LEU A 393 20.33 2.78 40.72
CA LEU A 393 21.64 2.75 40.07
C LEU A 393 22.78 2.56 41.09
N ALA A 394 22.77 3.35 42.20
CA ALA A 394 23.78 3.24 43.25
C ALA A 394 23.77 1.83 43.88
N ALA A 395 22.59 1.22 44.06
CA ALA A 395 22.48 -0.12 44.64
C ALA A 395 23.05 -1.23 43.78
N LEU A 396 23.10 -1.06 42.44
CA LEU A 396 23.61 -2.03 41.49
C LEU A 396 25.12 -1.86 41.21
N MET A 397 25.72 -0.72 41.54
CA MET A 397 27.11 -0.45 41.27
C MET A 397 28.03 -1.00 42.40
N PRO A 398 29.23 -1.50 42.09
CA PRO A 398 30.18 -1.90 43.11
C PRO A 398 30.50 -0.75 44.06
N THR A 399 30.39 -0.99 45.37
CA THR A 399 30.63 0.04 46.39
C THR A 399 32.04 0.63 46.22
N GLY A 400 32.12 1.97 46.20
CA GLY A 400 33.38 2.68 46.01
C GLY A 400 33.83 2.84 44.56
N SER A 401 33.14 2.24 43.60
CA SER A 401 33.42 2.51 42.16
C SER A 401 33.09 3.97 41.82
N PRO A 402 33.76 4.56 40.80
CA PRO A 402 33.47 5.94 40.36
C PRO A 402 31.99 6.14 40.04
N ALA A 403 31.32 5.17 39.40
CA ALA A 403 29.90 5.22 39.08
C ALA A 403 29.01 5.19 40.32
N HIS A 404 29.35 4.39 41.34
CA HIS A 404 28.66 4.39 42.65
C HIS A 404 28.76 5.75 43.37
N VAL A 405 29.99 6.27 43.41
CA VAL A 405 30.22 7.60 44.06
C VAL A 405 29.45 8.69 43.33
N GLN A 406 29.46 8.70 42.01
CA GLN A 406 28.69 9.66 41.20
C GLN A 406 27.18 9.55 41.45
N ALA A 407 26.63 8.34 41.43
CA ALA A 407 25.21 8.11 41.66
C ALA A 407 24.78 8.55 43.08
N ARG A 408 25.59 8.27 44.10
CA ARG A 408 25.33 8.70 45.47
C ARG A 408 25.39 10.22 45.59
N ALA A 409 26.42 10.87 45.04
CA ALA A 409 26.55 12.33 45.09
C ALA A 409 25.34 13.02 44.42
N HIS A 410 24.86 12.48 43.28
CA HIS A 410 23.71 13.02 42.59
C HIS A 410 22.42 12.83 43.42
N LEU A 411 22.23 11.64 44.00
CA LEU A 411 21.11 11.35 44.92
C LEU A 411 21.08 12.32 46.12
N ASP A 412 22.24 12.53 46.73
CA ASP A 412 22.36 13.47 47.86
C ASP A 412 22.04 14.91 47.45
N LEU A 413 22.38 15.31 46.22
CA LEU A 413 22.01 16.61 45.66
C LEU A 413 20.49 16.73 45.50
N LEU A 414 19.84 15.71 44.91
CA LEU A 414 18.37 15.67 44.69
C LEU A 414 17.63 15.68 46.05
N ASN A 415 18.08 14.86 47.01
CA ASN A 415 17.48 14.84 48.35
C ASN A 415 17.52 16.19 49.04
N ARG A 416 18.63 16.93 48.93
CA ARG A 416 18.72 18.32 49.43
C ARG A 416 17.80 19.27 48.70
N ARG A 417 17.74 19.16 47.36
CA ARG A 417 16.90 20.03 46.51
C ARG A 417 15.42 19.87 46.77
N PHE A 418 14.96 18.64 46.98
CA PHE A 418 13.53 18.32 47.16
C PHE A 418 13.13 18.14 48.62
N GLY A 419 14.01 18.35 49.58
CA GLY A 419 13.72 18.24 51.01
C GLY A 419 13.37 16.79 51.47
N ILE A 420 13.81 15.77 50.70
CA ILE A 420 13.53 14.39 51.00
C ILE A 420 14.49 13.91 52.10
N SER A 421 14.00 13.82 53.35
CA SER A 421 14.77 13.23 54.46
C SER A 421 14.90 11.73 54.29
N ALA A 422 16.09 11.17 54.56
CA ALA A 422 16.39 9.74 54.47
C ALA A 422 15.43 8.84 55.26
N THR A 423 14.65 9.40 56.18
CA THR A 423 13.70 8.67 57.06
C THR A 423 12.35 8.35 56.33
N SER A 424 11.98 9.07 55.28
CA SER A 424 10.70 8.85 54.60
C SER A 424 10.69 7.67 53.60
N LEU A 425 11.85 7.27 53.11
CA LEU A 425 12.04 6.17 52.14
C LEU A 425 11.98 4.77 52.78
N GLN A 426 12.12 4.65 54.13
CA GLN A 426 12.01 3.37 54.82
C GLN A 426 10.58 2.94 55.16
N ARG A 427 9.60 3.86 55.17
CA ARG A 427 8.19 3.57 55.53
C ARG A 427 7.34 2.97 54.38
N SER A 428 7.81 2.97 53.14
CA SER A 428 7.08 2.34 52.00
C SER A 428 7.50 0.88 51.75
N ARG A 429 8.25 0.26 52.67
CA ARG A 429 8.67 -1.16 52.61
C ARG A 429 8.06 -2.04 53.72
N SER A 430 7.04 -1.51 54.44
CA SER A 430 6.30 -2.28 55.46
C SER A 430 4.91 -2.63 54.91
#